data_7c9009c5c68d051b83d85849c9abea9b
#
_entry.id   7c9009c5c68d051b83d85849c9abea9b
#
_cell.length_a   1.000
_cell.length_b   1.000
_cell.length_c   1.000
_cell.angle_alpha   90.00
_cell.angle_beta   90.00
_cell.angle_gamma   90.00
#
_symmetry.space_group_name_H-M   'P 1'
#
loop_
_entity.id
_entity.type
_entity.pdbx_description
1 polymer ?
#
loop_
_entity_poly.entity_id
_entity_poly.type
_entity_poly.pdbx_seq_one_letter_code
_entity_poly.pdbx_strand_id
1 'polypeptide(L)'
;MKIIKRIADNVVLFAGSDLTLNDSGVHGPGWSFEKIDPTILSIEEVDSVPEYFIGGGWTYNNGEWASNSTGNNYMLPQKKAAKIAELEAARLALEYSNIAHDGKTWEASGDRRALLAQVLSVNSVPESMYWRDAAGTEHAMTFAQLEALGRAILERGLTADANLKTKRAAVEAAGTVEEVDAVVW
;
A
#
# COMPACT_ATOMS: atom_id res chain seq x y z
N MET A 1 0.77 -13.73 23.47
CA MET A 1 -0.12 -14.53 22.61
C MET A 1 0.36 -15.98 22.65
N LYS A 2 -0.49 -16.96 22.41
CA LYS A 2 -0.09 -18.37 22.34
C LYS A 2 -0.25 -18.92 20.93
N ILE A 3 0.61 -19.85 20.57
CA ILE A 3 0.47 -20.63 19.34
C ILE A 3 0.46 -22.11 19.65
N ILE A 4 -0.23 -22.87 18.81
CA ILE A 4 -0.16 -24.34 18.83
C ILE A 4 0.44 -24.76 17.49
N LYS A 5 1.55 -25.45 17.55
CA LYS A 5 2.30 -25.90 16.39
C LYS A 5 2.51 -27.43 16.40
N ARG A 6 2.68 -28.00 15.22
CA ARG A 6 3.03 -29.41 15.03
C ARG A 6 4.52 -29.60 15.32
N ILE A 7 4.86 -30.58 16.15
CA ILE A 7 6.23 -30.85 16.61
C ILE A 7 7.15 -31.22 15.45
N ALA A 8 6.64 -32.02 14.51
CA ALA A 8 7.44 -32.62 13.44
C ALA A 8 8.08 -31.61 12.49
N ASP A 9 7.41 -30.48 12.23
CA ASP A 9 7.82 -29.48 11.21
C ASP A 9 7.62 -28.04 11.64
N ASN A 10 7.27 -27.80 12.90
CA ASN A 10 7.01 -26.46 13.48
C ASN A 10 5.90 -25.68 12.77
N VAL A 11 5.03 -26.31 11.97
CA VAL A 11 3.90 -25.64 11.33
C VAL A 11 2.89 -25.20 12.40
N VAL A 12 2.58 -23.89 12.42
CA VAL A 12 1.63 -23.32 13.35
C VAL A 12 0.21 -23.50 12.82
N LEU A 13 -0.61 -24.18 13.62
CA LEU A 13 -1.99 -24.51 13.27
C LEU A 13 -2.99 -23.49 13.84
N PHE A 14 -2.72 -23.02 15.06
CA PHE A 14 -3.60 -22.08 15.77
C PHE A 14 -2.79 -20.98 16.45
N ALA A 15 -3.39 -19.78 16.52
CA ALA A 15 -2.86 -18.65 17.27
C ALA A 15 -4.00 -17.93 18.02
N GLY A 16 -3.76 -17.50 19.26
CA GLY A 16 -4.75 -16.78 20.08
C GLY A 16 -4.25 -16.54 21.48
N SER A 17 -4.94 -15.69 22.25
CA SER A 17 -4.56 -15.37 23.64
C SER A 17 -4.88 -16.50 24.61
N ASP A 18 -6.00 -17.20 24.39
CA ASP A 18 -6.60 -18.13 25.35
C ASP A 18 -6.61 -19.57 24.84
N LEU A 19 -5.56 -19.93 24.08
CA LEU A 19 -5.39 -21.31 23.60
C LEU A 19 -4.94 -22.22 24.74
N THR A 20 -5.54 -23.41 24.78
CA THR A 20 -5.12 -24.52 25.65
C THR A 20 -5.00 -25.81 24.83
N LEU A 21 -4.05 -26.65 25.23
CA LEU A 21 -3.81 -27.96 24.67
C LEU A 21 -3.87 -28.96 25.81
N ASN A 22 -4.74 -29.98 25.71
CA ASN A 22 -4.88 -31.05 26.69
C ASN A 22 -5.22 -32.38 25.99
N ASP A 23 -5.46 -33.42 26.76
CA ASP A 23 -5.73 -34.78 26.25
C ASP A 23 -6.99 -34.87 25.37
N SER A 24 -7.91 -33.92 25.47
CA SER A 24 -9.11 -33.87 24.63
C SER A 24 -8.91 -33.08 23.32
N GLY A 25 -7.81 -32.36 23.16
CA GLY A 25 -7.47 -31.61 21.96
C GLY A 25 -7.08 -30.18 22.18
N VAL A 26 -7.39 -29.33 21.20
CA VAL A 26 -7.11 -27.88 21.18
C VAL A 26 -8.39 -27.11 21.50
N HIS A 27 -8.31 -26.16 22.41
CA HIS A 27 -9.44 -25.33 22.81
C HIS A 27 -9.08 -23.83 22.72
N GLY A 28 -10.05 -23.04 22.29
CA GLY A 28 -10.01 -21.58 22.28
C GLY A 28 -11.34 -21.01 22.75
N PRO A 29 -11.48 -19.69 22.85
CA PRO A 29 -12.70 -19.03 23.32
C PRO A 29 -13.92 -19.40 22.44
N GLY A 30 -14.84 -20.22 22.99
CA GLY A 30 -16.07 -20.61 22.33
C GLY A 30 -15.95 -21.69 21.23
N TRP A 31 -14.79 -22.35 21.09
CA TRP A 31 -14.59 -23.44 20.16
C TRP A 31 -13.61 -24.51 20.69
N SER A 32 -13.72 -25.71 20.18
CA SER A 32 -12.77 -26.80 20.44
C SER A 32 -12.56 -27.65 19.20
N PHE A 33 -11.33 -28.16 19.02
CA PHE A 33 -10.99 -29.22 18.08
C PHE A 33 -10.67 -30.47 18.87
N GLU A 34 -11.64 -31.35 18.99
CA GLU A 34 -11.52 -32.65 19.61
C GLU A 34 -10.96 -33.67 18.60
N LYS A 35 -10.33 -34.74 19.10
CA LYS A 35 -9.74 -35.83 18.28
C LYS A 35 -8.45 -35.43 17.53
N ILE A 36 -7.78 -34.36 17.94
CA ILE A 36 -6.40 -34.10 17.54
C ILE A 36 -5.51 -34.77 18.56
N ASP A 37 -4.55 -35.57 18.10
CA ASP A 37 -3.55 -36.19 18.97
C ASP A 37 -2.66 -35.13 19.61
N PRO A 38 -2.77 -34.86 20.92
CA PRO A 38 -2.02 -33.76 21.56
C PRO A 38 -0.51 -34.09 21.62
N THR A 39 -0.11 -35.34 21.46
CA THR A 39 1.30 -35.77 21.56
C THR A 39 2.15 -35.30 20.39
N ILE A 40 1.53 -34.96 19.25
CA ILE A 40 2.20 -34.40 18.08
C ILE A 40 2.21 -32.86 18.04
N LEU A 41 1.63 -32.20 19.05
CA LEU A 41 1.49 -30.75 19.15
C LEU A 41 2.28 -30.20 20.32
N SER A 42 2.68 -28.95 20.19
CA SER A 42 3.24 -28.15 21.30
C SER A 42 2.51 -26.80 21.36
N ILE A 43 2.41 -26.25 22.59
CA ILE A 43 1.95 -24.89 22.82
C ILE A 43 3.14 -24.03 23.22
N GLU A 44 3.21 -22.82 22.68
CA GLU A 44 4.31 -21.88 22.91
C GLU A 44 3.76 -20.45 23.05
N GLU A 45 4.39 -19.63 23.86
CA GLU A 45 4.07 -18.20 23.97
C GLU A 45 4.91 -17.41 22.98
N VAL A 46 4.26 -16.47 22.29
CA VAL A 46 4.89 -15.57 21.32
C VAL A 46 4.41 -14.12 21.56
N ASP A 47 5.22 -13.16 21.20
CA ASP A 47 4.87 -11.74 21.35
C ASP A 47 3.75 -11.34 20.38
N SER A 48 3.89 -11.76 19.12
CA SER A 48 2.93 -11.46 18.04
C SER A 48 2.92 -12.57 16.99
N VAL A 49 1.91 -12.53 16.12
CA VAL A 49 1.83 -13.34 14.91
C VAL A 49 1.98 -12.48 13.68
N PRO A 50 2.40 -13.05 12.52
CA PRO A 50 2.45 -12.30 11.26
C PRO A 50 1.12 -11.67 10.88
N GLU A 51 1.16 -10.51 10.21
CA GLU A 51 -0.03 -9.74 9.82
C GLU A 51 -1.05 -10.55 9.01
N TYR A 52 -0.56 -11.42 8.12
CA TYR A 52 -1.42 -12.28 7.29
C TYR A 52 -1.37 -13.73 7.76
N PHE A 53 -1.43 -13.94 9.08
CA PHE A 53 -1.40 -15.29 9.64
C PHE A 53 -2.61 -16.11 9.18
N ILE A 54 -2.34 -17.32 8.72
CA ILE A 54 -3.33 -18.37 8.48
C ILE A 54 -2.80 -19.70 9.03
N GLY A 55 -3.65 -20.44 9.72
CA GLY A 55 -3.29 -21.76 10.25
C GLY A 55 -2.80 -22.69 9.15
N GLY A 56 -1.68 -23.36 9.40
CA GLY A 56 -1.01 -24.21 8.42
C GLY A 56 -0.13 -23.47 7.39
N GLY A 57 -0.19 -22.15 7.34
CA GLY A 57 0.57 -21.33 6.39
C GLY A 57 1.94 -20.85 6.90
N TRP A 58 2.25 -21.07 8.17
CA TRP A 58 3.43 -20.54 8.83
C TRP A 58 4.15 -21.56 9.67
N THR A 59 5.45 -21.43 9.77
CA THR A 59 6.28 -22.15 10.75
C THR A 59 6.82 -21.14 11.77
N TYR A 60 7.01 -21.61 13.00
CA TYR A 60 7.67 -20.86 14.06
C TYR A 60 8.74 -21.72 14.73
N ASN A 61 9.99 -21.25 14.68
CA ASN A 61 11.12 -21.97 15.24
C ASN A 61 12.12 -21.00 15.86
N ASN A 62 12.49 -21.23 17.12
CA ASN A 62 13.51 -20.46 17.85
C ASN A 62 13.29 -18.91 17.80
N GLY A 63 12.04 -18.46 17.88
CA GLY A 63 11.73 -17.03 17.84
C GLY A 63 11.47 -16.46 16.45
N GLU A 64 11.65 -17.25 15.38
CA GLU A 64 11.52 -16.78 14.00
C GLU A 64 10.29 -17.35 13.31
N TRP A 65 9.59 -16.49 12.56
CA TRP A 65 8.47 -16.85 11.70
C TRP A 65 8.94 -17.02 10.25
N ALA A 66 8.43 -18.07 9.59
CA ALA A 66 8.61 -18.24 8.14
C ALA A 66 7.30 -18.73 7.50
N SER A 67 6.94 -18.15 6.37
CA SER A 67 5.80 -18.59 5.58
C SER A 67 6.17 -19.82 4.76
N ASN A 68 5.21 -20.73 4.58
CA ASN A 68 5.30 -21.83 3.63
C ASN A 68 4.46 -21.52 2.37
N SER A 69 4.35 -22.47 1.45
CA SER A 69 3.57 -22.27 0.21
C SER A 69 2.10 -21.90 0.46
N THR A 70 1.47 -22.44 1.51
CA THR A 70 0.08 -22.09 1.87
C THR A 70 -0.02 -20.64 2.35
N GLY A 71 0.90 -20.20 3.22
CA GLY A 71 0.98 -18.82 3.69
C GLY A 71 1.27 -17.87 2.55
N ASN A 72 2.23 -18.17 1.69
CA ASN A 72 2.57 -17.36 0.53
C ASN A 72 1.39 -17.22 -0.44
N ASN A 73 0.68 -18.27 -0.76
CA ASN A 73 -0.50 -18.24 -1.62
C ASN A 73 -1.64 -17.40 -1.03
N TYR A 74 -1.76 -17.37 0.31
CA TYR A 74 -2.75 -16.53 0.99
C TYR A 74 -2.34 -15.07 1.04
N MET A 75 -1.07 -14.78 1.31
CA MET A 75 -0.56 -13.41 1.44
C MET A 75 -0.44 -12.67 0.10
N LEU A 76 0.01 -13.35 -0.94
CA LEU A 76 0.38 -12.72 -2.20
C LEU A 76 -0.73 -11.86 -2.82
N PRO A 77 -1.99 -12.31 -2.92
CA PRO A 77 -3.08 -11.46 -3.43
C PRO A 77 -3.32 -10.21 -2.58
N GLN A 78 -3.22 -10.32 -1.27
CA GLN A 78 -3.44 -9.22 -0.34
C GLN A 78 -2.30 -8.19 -0.42
N LYS A 79 -1.06 -8.67 -0.48
CA LYS A 79 0.11 -7.81 -0.71
C LYS A 79 0.04 -7.08 -2.05
N LYS A 80 -0.38 -7.76 -3.12
CA LYS A 80 -0.62 -7.12 -4.42
C LYS A 80 -1.66 -6.01 -4.33
N ALA A 81 -2.80 -6.26 -3.70
CA ALA A 81 -3.85 -5.26 -3.55
C ALA A 81 -3.38 -4.05 -2.72
N ALA A 82 -2.69 -4.28 -1.60
CA ALA A 82 -2.13 -3.22 -0.78
C ALA A 82 -1.09 -2.38 -1.54
N LYS A 83 -0.20 -3.02 -2.30
CA LYS A 83 0.82 -2.34 -3.11
C LYS A 83 0.19 -1.51 -4.23
N ILE A 84 -0.83 -2.01 -4.90
CA ILE A 84 -1.57 -1.23 -5.92
C ILE A 84 -2.20 0.01 -5.28
N ALA A 85 -2.83 -0.11 -4.11
CA ALA A 85 -3.40 1.04 -3.41
C ALA A 85 -2.33 2.07 -2.99
N GLU A 86 -1.15 1.60 -2.53
CA GLU A 86 0.01 2.46 -2.24
C GLU A 86 0.47 3.25 -3.49
N LEU A 87 0.62 2.58 -4.62
CA LEU A 87 1.02 3.21 -5.89
C LEU A 87 -0.02 4.22 -6.39
N GLU A 88 -1.31 3.93 -6.26
CA GLU A 88 -2.40 4.86 -6.59
C GLU A 88 -2.38 6.11 -5.69
N ALA A 89 -2.14 5.93 -4.40
CA ALA A 89 -1.99 7.05 -3.46
C ALA A 89 -0.76 7.91 -3.79
N ALA A 90 0.37 7.29 -4.14
CA ALA A 90 1.58 8.01 -4.55
C ALA A 90 1.35 8.80 -5.85
N ARG A 91 0.65 8.22 -6.83
CA ARG A 91 0.26 8.93 -8.06
C ARG A 91 -0.61 10.15 -7.75
N LEU A 92 -1.63 10.00 -6.90
CA LEU A 92 -2.50 11.12 -6.51
C LEU A 92 -1.72 12.21 -5.75
N ALA A 93 -0.84 11.82 -4.84
CA ALA A 93 0.02 12.76 -4.11
C ALA A 93 0.91 13.56 -5.07
N LEU A 94 1.51 12.91 -6.08
CA LEU A 94 2.29 13.59 -7.11
C LEU A 94 1.41 14.50 -7.97
N GLU A 95 0.24 14.05 -8.36
CA GLU A 95 -0.68 14.82 -9.20
C GLU A 95 -1.05 16.16 -8.58
N TYR A 96 -1.36 16.20 -7.28
CA TYR A 96 -1.79 17.41 -6.57
C TYR A 96 -0.65 18.14 -5.84
N SER A 97 0.59 17.69 -5.97
CA SER A 97 1.74 18.38 -5.41
C SER A 97 2.05 19.67 -6.18
N ASN A 98 2.79 20.57 -5.53
CA ASN A 98 3.34 21.75 -6.20
C ASN A 98 4.21 21.35 -7.40
N ILE A 99 4.29 22.23 -8.40
CA ILE A 99 5.05 21.96 -9.63
C ILE A 99 6.13 23.01 -9.87
N ALA A 100 7.34 22.56 -10.15
CA ALA A 100 8.42 23.45 -10.62
C ALA A 100 8.19 23.76 -12.10
N HIS A 101 8.12 25.03 -12.45
CA HIS A 101 7.96 25.52 -13.81
C HIS A 101 8.48 26.95 -13.92
N ASP A 102 9.23 27.24 -14.98
CA ASP A 102 9.81 28.57 -15.27
C ASP A 102 10.52 29.20 -14.07
N GLY A 103 11.42 28.43 -13.43
CA GLY A 103 12.26 28.87 -12.30
C GLY A 103 11.53 29.10 -10.98
N LYS A 104 10.26 28.77 -10.89
CA LYS A 104 9.42 28.89 -9.69
C LYS A 104 8.76 27.56 -9.35
N THR A 105 8.31 27.44 -8.10
CA THR A 105 7.43 26.35 -7.68
C THR A 105 6.01 26.90 -7.54
N TRP A 106 5.09 26.36 -8.30
CA TRP A 106 3.71 26.79 -8.35
C TRP A 106 2.79 25.90 -7.56
N GLU A 107 1.78 26.49 -6.92
CA GLU A 107 0.70 25.76 -6.28
C GLU A 107 -0.16 25.07 -7.36
N ALA A 108 -0.31 23.74 -7.26
CA ALA A 108 -1.07 22.93 -8.21
C ALA A 108 -2.09 22.01 -7.52
N SER A 109 -2.67 22.47 -6.40
CA SER A 109 -3.79 21.82 -5.71
C SER A 109 -5.01 21.65 -6.65
N GLY A 110 -5.97 20.82 -6.26
CA GLY A 110 -7.19 20.58 -7.03
C GLY A 110 -7.93 21.87 -7.39
N ASP A 111 -8.08 22.78 -6.43
CA ASP A 111 -8.76 24.07 -6.63
C ASP A 111 -8.00 24.95 -7.61
N ARG A 112 -6.66 25.00 -7.51
CA ARG A 112 -5.83 25.77 -8.44
C ARG A 112 -5.88 25.23 -9.85
N ARG A 113 -5.89 23.92 -10.00
CA ARG A 113 -6.03 23.28 -11.32
C ARG A 113 -7.41 23.54 -11.93
N ALA A 114 -8.47 23.49 -11.13
CA ALA A 114 -9.81 23.84 -11.58
C ALA A 114 -9.91 25.31 -12.06
N LEU A 115 -9.35 26.25 -11.27
CA LEU A 115 -9.28 27.65 -11.66
C LEU A 115 -8.48 27.85 -12.96
N LEU A 116 -7.31 27.18 -13.09
CA LEU A 116 -6.51 27.23 -14.30
C LEU A 116 -7.28 26.75 -15.52
N ALA A 117 -8.00 25.63 -15.41
CA ALA A 117 -8.82 25.09 -16.49
C ALA A 117 -9.93 26.09 -16.90
N GLN A 118 -10.55 26.78 -15.94
CA GLN A 118 -11.55 27.81 -16.22
C GLN A 118 -10.93 29.00 -17.00
N VAL A 119 -9.77 29.51 -16.57
CA VAL A 119 -9.07 30.61 -17.26
C VAL A 119 -8.70 30.20 -18.69
N LEU A 120 -8.17 28.99 -18.86
CA LEU A 120 -7.79 28.49 -20.19
C LEU A 120 -9.02 28.31 -21.09
N SER A 121 -10.18 27.91 -20.54
CA SER A 121 -11.41 27.75 -21.31
C SER A 121 -12.01 29.10 -21.81
N VAL A 122 -11.84 30.16 -21.03
CA VAL A 122 -12.29 31.54 -21.40
C VAL A 122 -11.34 32.17 -22.41
N ASN A 123 -10.13 31.67 -22.57
CA ASN A 123 -9.10 32.18 -23.47
C ASN A 123 -8.71 33.64 -23.22
N SER A 124 -8.82 34.08 -21.97
CA SER A 124 -8.44 35.46 -21.54
C SER A 124 -8.06 35.45 -20.07
N VAL A 125 -7.25 36.43 -19.68
CA VAL A 125 -6.85 36.67 -18.29
C VAL A 125 -7.41 38.03 -17.86
N PRO A 126 -8.24 38.12 -16.80
CA PRO A 126 -8.67 39.38 -16.23
C PRO A 126 -7.47 40.21 -15.75
N GLU A 127 -7.53 41.54 -15.89
CA GLU A 127 -6.43 42.44 -15.52
C GLU A 127 -6.01 42.38 -14.05
N SER A 128 -6.93 41.98 -13.17
CA SER A 128 -6.68 41.83 -11.72
C SER A 128 -6.26 40.42 -11.31
N MET A 129 -6.07 39.51 -12.28
CA MET A 129 -5.75 38.16 -11.96
C MET A 129 -4.27 37.97 -11.62
N TYR A 130 -4.02 37.26 -10.55
CA TYR A 130 -2.69 36.83 -10.15
C TYR A 130 -2.68 35.30 -9.91
N TRP A 131 -1.51 34.72 -10.02
CA TRP A 131 -1.26 33.29 -9.66
C TRP A 131 -0.30 33.27 -8.48
N ARG A 132 -0.55 32.34 -7.54
CA ARG A 132 0.33 32.19 -6.36
C ARG A 132 1.35 31.08 -6.59
N ASP A 133 2.59 31.38 -6.20
CA ASP A 133 3.61 30.35 -6.04
C ASP A 133 3.41 29.56 -4.73
N ALA A 134 4.23 28.52 -4.53
CA ALA A 134 4.17 27.69 -3.34
C ALA A 134 4.55 28.42 -2.03
N ALA A 135 5.19 29.58 -2.11
CA ALA A 135 5.48 30.47 -0.97
C ALA A 135 4.33 31.44 -0.66
N GLY A 136 3.26 31.42 -1.47
CA GLY A 136 2.11 32.32 -1.34
C GLY A 136 2.29 33.67 -1.98
N THR A 137 3.39 33.89 -2.72
CA THR A 137 3.65 35.16 -3.42
C THR A 137 2.79 35.24 -4.67
N GLU A 138 2.17 36.41 -4.87
CA GLU A 138 1.31 36.67 -6.02
C GLU A 138 2.12 37.16 -7.22
N HIS A 139 1.85 36.62 -8.37
CA HIS A 139 2.50 36.93 -9.62
C HIS A 139 1.46 37.25 -10.70
N ALA A 140 1.59 38.38 -11.36
CA ALA A 140 0.85 38.61 -12.58
C ALA A 140 1.35 37.64 -13.67
N MET A 141 0.43 36.94 -14.35
CA MET A 141 0.76 36.01 -15.41
C MET A 141 -0.04 36.32 -16.67
N THR A 142 0.63 36.21 -17.78
CA THR A 142 -0.03 36.31 -19.10
C THR A 142 -0.77 35.00 -19.39
N PHE A 143 -1.71 35.05 -20.34
CA PHE A 143 -2.41 33.81 -20.80
C PHE A 143 -1.43 32.73 -21.27
N ALA A 144 -0.41 33.12 -22.06
CA ALA A 144 0.61 32.16 -22.55
C ALA A 144 1.40 31.49 -21.43
N GLN A 145 1.70 32.24 -20.33
CA GLN A 145 2.37 31.64 -19.16
C GLN A 145 1.46 30.65 -18.41
N LEU A 146 0.17 30.99 -18.26
CA LEU A 146 -0.81 30.07 -17.66
C LEU A 146 -1.06 28.85 -18.53
N GLU A 147 -1.09 29.00 -19.84
CA GLU A 147 -1.17 27.88 -20.79
C GLU A 147 0.05 26.96 -20.66
N ALA A 148 1.27 27.51 -20.60
CA ALA A 148 2.50 26.75 -20.42
C ALA A 148 2.50 25.98 -19.07
N LEU A 149 2.07 26.64 -17.99
CA LEU A 149 1.90 25.99 -16.68
C LEU A 149 0.86 24.84 -16.75
N GLY A 150 -0.28 25.08 -17.40
CA GLY A 150 -1.33 24.09 -17.60
C GLY A 150 -0.82 22.87 -18.37
N ARG A 151 -0.02 23.09 -19.41
CA ARG A 151 0.64 22.04 -20.20
C ARG A 151 1.61 21.23 -19.34
N ALA A 152 2.45 21.88 -18.54
CA ALA A 152 3.38 21.20 -17.63
C ALA A 152 2.66 20.33 -16.59
N ILE A 153 1.54 20.82 -16.04
CA ILE A 153 0.69 20.05 -15.12
C ILE A 153 0.10 18.82 -15.81
N LEU A 154 -0.42 18.98 -17.03
CA LEU A 154 -0.97 17.88 -17.83
C LEU A 154 0.08 16.83 -18.15
N GLU A 155 1.26 17.22 -18.62
CA GLU A 155 2.37 16.33 -18.96
C GLU A 155 2.83 15.52 -17.73
N ARG A 156 2.93 16.16 -16.56
CA ARG A 156 3.21 15.46 -15.30
C ARG A 156 2.14 14.41 -14.98
N GLY A 157 0.86 14.76 -15.15
CA GLY A 157 -0.25 13.84 -14.92
C GLY A 157 -0.19 12.61 -15.84
N LEU A 158 0.00 12.84 -17.14
CA LEU A 158 0.12 11.76 -18.14
C LEU A 158 1.33 10.85 -17.85
N THR A 159 2.46 11.43 -17.46
CA THR A 159 3.66 10.68 -17.07
C THR A 159 3.41 9.82 -15.82
N ALA A 160 2.74 10.39 -14.82
CA ALA A 160 2.38 9.69 -13.59
C ALA A 160 1.42 8.52 -13.87
N ASP A 161 0.43 8.70 -14.74
CA ASP A 161 -0.50 7.64 -15.15
C ASP A 161 0.20 6.51 -15.90
N ALA A 162 1.12 6.84 -16.81
CA ALA A 162 1.91 5.86 -17.54
C ALA A 162 2.83 5.05 -16.58
N ASN A 163 3.45 5.73 -15.60
CA ASN A 163 4.24 5.08 -14.55
C ASN A 163 3.36 4.13 -13.71
N LEU A 164 2.20 4.60 -13.23
CA LEU A 164 1.27 3.77 -12.47
C LEU A 164 0.86 2.51 -13.25
N LYS A 165 0.51 2.66 -14.53
CA LYS A 165 0.16 1.52 -15.40
C LYS A 165 1.29 0.49 -15.47
N THR A 166 2.53 0.93 -15.63
CA THR A 166 3.72 0.06 -15.69
C THR A 166 3.94 -0.65 -14.34
N LYS A 167 3.86 0.10 -13.22
CA LYS A 167 4.05 -0.44 -11.87
C LYS A 167 2.96 -1.44 -11.50
N ARG A 168 1.69 -1.16 -11.83
CA ARG A 168 0.59 -2.10 -11.62
C ARG A 168 0.81 -3.41 -12.37
N ALA A 169 1.22 -3.34 -13.64
CA ALA A 169 1.53 -4.54 -14.41
C ALA A 169 2.66 -5.36 -13.77
N ALA A 170 3.69 -4.71 -13.22
CA ALA A 170 4.77 -5.38 -12.51
C ALA A 170 4.26 -6.08 -11.22
N VAL A 171 3.41 -5.40 -10.42
CA VAL A 171 2.78 -6.01 -9.22
C VAL A 171 1.90 -7.20 -9.61
N GLU A 172 1.10 -7.08 -10.67
CA GLU A 172 0.22 -8.16 -11.14
C GLU A 172 1.02 -9.38 -11.62
N ALA A 173 2.16 -9.16 -12.28
CA ALA A 173 3.05 -10.22 -12.77
C ALA A 173 3.89 -10.88 -11.67
N ALA A 174 4.10 -10.23 -10.53
CA ALA A 174 4.91 -10.73 -9.43
C ALA A 174 4.41 -12.10 -8.95
N GLY A 175 5.32 -13.05 -8.76
CA GLY A 175 5.05 -14.41 -8.28
C GLY A 175 5.28 -14.57 -6.79
N THR A 176 6.01 -13.65 -6.16
CA THR A 176 6.39 -13.69 -4.73
C THR A 176 6.10 -12.36 -4.03
N VAL A 177 6.07 -12.39 -2.69
CA VAL A 177 5.89 -11.19 -1.86
C VAL A 177 7.08 -10.24 -2.03
N GLU A 178 8.29 -10.76 -2.12
CA GLU A 178 9.52 -9.99 -2.31
C GLU A 178 9.51 -9.23 -3.66
N GLU A 179 9.01 -9.87 -4.73
CA GLU A 179 8.84 -9.21 -6.02
C GLU A 179 7.79 -8.09 -5.96
N VAL A 180 6.70 -8.27 -5.19
CA VAL A 180 5.70 -7.22 -4.95
C VAL A 180 6.32 -6.05 -4.18
N ASP A 181 7.05 -6.33 -3.10
CA ASP A 181 7.66 -5.30 -2.24
C ASP A 181 8.78 -4.52 -2.97
N ALA A 182 9.43 -5.14 -3.95
CA ALA A 182 10.45 -4.50 -4.79
C ALA A 182 9.87 -3.43 -5.75
N VAL A 183 8.56 -3.43 -6.01
CA VAL A 183 7.94 -2.42 -6.85
C VAL A 183 7.75 -1.12 -6.05
N VAL A 184 8.50 -0.09 -6.42
CA VAL A 184 8.42 1.25 -5.80
C VAL A 184 7.93 2.29 -6.81
N TRP A 185 7.38 3.39 -6.30
CA TRP A 185 6.90 4.51 -7.13
C TRP A 185 8.03 5.22 -7.88
#